data_15f3ae845a9f51be492ba4820a906c99
#
_entry.id   15f3ae845a9f51be492ba4820a906c99
#
_cell.length_a   1.000
_cell.length_b   1.000
_cell.length_c   1.000
_cell.angle_alpha   90.00
_cell.angle_beta   90.00
_cell.angle_gamma   90.00
#
_symmetry.space_group_name_H-M   'P 1'
#
loop_
_entity.id
_entity.type
_entity.pdbx_description
1 polymer ?
#
loop_
_entity_poly.entity_id
_entity_poly.type
_entity_poly.pdbx_seq_one_letter_code
_entity_poly.pdbx_strand_id
1 'polypeptide(L)'
;MTGETPQIELGATEAGLDRVHPGLSTAIDIAGDHALVIGDQVLGTGSLLAIAIAMALSSVPITATIVILLSPQRQRSSLPFLAGWVLTLGVVPLAAAAGILAMPLSRRERSQFAAAAVIVVGAALVIGAILTWRRSQTRAPTLGGRLERLGSYGPGASFGIAILMGLRPKAMLLGIAAGLALGAESPTSDRSALALALYVALSASTVAVPIVCTLVSPHSMEPRLVTWRERLSRSGLKVTASVMMVIGLALAALGWSQV
;
A
#
# COMPACT_ATOMS: atom_id res chain seq x y z
N MET A 1 15.51 -42.66 -47.41
CA MET A 1 15.81 -42.86 -45.99
C MET A 1 15.18 -41.69 -45.24
N THR A 2 13.94 -41.86 -44.87
CA THR A 2 13.11 -40.88 -44.13
C THR A 2 13.17 -41.30 -42.66
N GLY A 3 13.80 -40.49 -41.84
CA GLY A 3 13.83 -40.70 -40.40
C GLY A 3 12.58 -40.16 -39.75
N GLU A 4 11.67 -41.04 -39.38
CA GLU A 4 10.58 -40.76 -38.44
C GLU A 4 11.10 -40.67 -37.02
N THR A 5 10.99 -39.49 -36.42
CA THR A 5 11.16 -39.31 -34.97
C THR A 5 9.92 -39.88 -34.27
N PRO A 6 10.05 -40.77 -33.28
CA PRO A 6 8.90 -41.25 -32.53
C PRO A 6 8.36 -40.11 -31.66
N GLN A 7 7.10 -39.73 -31.89
CA GLN A 7 6.29 -38.95 -30.95
C GLN A 7 6.05 -39.83 -29.72
N ILE A 8 6.76 -39.53 -28.64
CA ILE A 8 6.50 -40.17 -27.36
C ILE A 8 5.14 -39.69 -26.87
N GLU A 9 4.18 -40.63 -26.87
CA GLU A 9 2.82 -40.42 -26.36
C GLU A 9 2.87 -40.08 -24.85
N LEU A 10 2.89 -38.78 -24.52
CA LEU A 10 2.70 -38.30 -23.16
C LEU A 10 1.29 -38.61 -22.60
N GLY A 11 0.32 -38.94 -23.48
CA GLY A 11 -1.05 -39.26 -23.08
C GLY A 11 -1.26 -40.64 -22.44
N ALA A 12 -0.28 -41.57 -22.56
CA ALA A 12 -0.41 -42.91 -22.00
C ALA A 12 -0.11 -42.98 -20.50
N THR A 13 0.58 -42.00 -19.93
CA THR A 13 1.00 -41.99 -18.54
C THR A 13 -0.12 -41.55 -17.59
N GLU A 14 -0.99 -40.63 -18.01
CA GLU A 14 -2.14 -40.17 -17.18
C GLU A 14 -3.24 -41.23 -17.08
N ALA A 15 -3.59 -41.90 -18.21
CA ALA A 15 -4.57 -42.98 -18.21
C ALA A 15 -4.13 -44.24 -17.46
N GLY A 16 -2.82 -44.40 -17.20
CA GLY A 16 -2.26 -45.50 -16.42
C GLY A 16 -2.38 -45.32 -14.90
N LEU A 17 -2.26 -44.09 -14.44
CA LEU A 17 -2.34 -43.74 -13.00
C LEU A 17 -3.76 -43.83 -12.44
N ASP A 18 -4.76 -43.48 -13.22
CA ASP A 18 -6.18 -43.54 -12.82
C ASP A 18 -6.70 -44.99 -12.62
N ARG A 19 -6.08 -45.99 -13.25
CA ARG A 19 -6.45 -47.40 -13.09
C ARG A 19 -5.92 -48.04 -11.83
N VAL A 20 -4.86 -47.50 -11.23
CA VAL A 20 -4.19 -48.10 -10.06
C VAL A 20 -4.70 -47.49 -8.75
N HIS A 21 -5.08 -46.21 -8.75
CA HIS A 21 -5.64 -45.53 -7.59
C HIS A 21 -6.68 -44.50 -8.01
N PRO A 22 -7.97 -44.89 -8.15
CA PRO A 22 -9.05 -43.95 -8.43
C PRO A 22 -9.20 -43.01 -7.21
N GLY A 23 -8.83 -41.75 -7.41
CA GLY A 23 -8.84 -40.72 -6.39
C GLY A 23 -7.49 -40.01 -6.15
N LEU A 24 -6.39 -40.55 -6.72
CA LEU A 24 -5.08 -39.89 -6.57
C LEU A 24 -4.98 -38.63 -7.44
N SER A 25 -5.51 -38.68 -8.66
CA SER A 25 -5.62 -37.50 -9.54
C SER A 25 -6.48 -36.42 -8.91
N THR A 26 -7.65 -36.81 -8.38
CA THR A 26 -8.53 -35.88 -7.67
C THR A 26 -7.87 -35.29 -6.41
N ALA A 27 -7.09 -36.07 -5.69
CA ALA A 27 -6.36 -35.58 -4.51
C ALA A 27 -5.21 -34.64 -4.89
N ILE A 28 -4.53 -34.90 -6.00
CA ILE A 28 -3.47 -34.01 -6.53
C ILE A 28 -4.07 -32.70 -7.04
N ASP A 29 -5.21 -32.77 -7.76
CA ASP A 29 -5.92 -31.58 -8.23
C ASP A 29 -6.44 -30.72 -7.07
N ILE A 30 -7.04 -31.36 -6.06
CA ILE A 30 -7.48 -30.65 -4.84
C ILE A 30 -6.29 -30.03 -4.09
N ALA A 31 -5.18 -30.75 -3.98
CA ALA A 31 -3.97 -30.23 -3.32
C ALA A 31 -3.34 -29.09 -4.14
N GLY A 32 -3.34 -29.20 -5.47
CA GLY A 32 -2.89 -28.16 -6.38
C GLY A 32 -3.77 -26.92 -6.30
N ASP A 33 -5.09 -27.07 -6.33
CA ASP A 33 -6.04 -25.96 -6.18
C ASP A 33 -5.90 -25.28 -4.80
N HIS A 34 -5.75 -26.06 -3.73
CA HIS A 34 -5.51 -25.48 -2.40
C HIS A 34 -4.18 -24.74 -2.31
N ALA A 35 -3.11 -25.28 -2.90
CA ALA A 35 -1.80 -24.62 -2.92
C ALA A 35 -1.82 -23.32 -3.73
N LEU A 36 -2.52 -23.30 -4.86
CA LEU A 36 -2.71 -22.10 -5.67
C LEU A 36 -3.55 -21.05 -4.95
N VAL A 37 -4.64 -21.46 -4.28
CA VAL A 37 -5.50 -20.55 -3.49
C VAL A 37 -4.75 -19.98 -2.30
N ILE A 38 -3.93 -20.78 -1.60
CA ILE A 38 -3.10 -20.30 -0.48
C ILE A 38 -2.00 -19.36 -1.03
N GLY A 39 -1.37 -19.70 -2.13
CA GLY A 39 -0.37 -18.86 -2.78
C GLY A 39 -0.93 -17.50 -3.19
N ASP A 40 -2.08 -17.46 -3.83
CA ASP A 40 -2.77 -16.24 -4.25
C ASP A 40 -3.22 -15.39 -3.05
N GLN A 41 -3.72 -16.02 -1.98
CA GLN A 41 -4.09 -15.33 -0.74
C GLN A 41 -2.89 -14.73 -0.01
N VAL A 42 -1.77 -15.44 0.07
CA VAL A 42 -0.55 -14.94 0.72
C VAL A 42 0.05 -13.79 -0.09
N LEU A 43 0.02 -13.86 -1.41
CA LEU A 43 0.54 -12.82 -2.29
C LEU A 43 -0.36 -11.58 -2.31
N GLY A 44 -1.68 -11.73 -2.32
CA GLY A 44 -2.64 -10.61 -2.25
C GLY A 44 -2.53 -9.86 -0.92
N THR A 45 -2.53 -10.58 0.20
CA THR A 45 -2.34 -10.01 1.53
C THR A 45 -0.95 -9.39 1.69
N GLY A 46 0.09 -10.00 1.10
CA GLY A 46 1.47 -9.50 1.11
C GLY A 46 1.61 -8.17 0.37
N SER A 47 0.96 -8.02 -0.78
CA SER A 47 0.97 -6.76 -1.55
C SER A 47 0.26 -5.64 -0.80
N LEU A 48 -0.89 -5.91 -0.18
CA LEU A 48 -1.63 -4.95 0.66
C LEU A 48 -0.79 -4.49 1.86
N LEU A 49 -0.11 -5.43 2.53
CA LEU A 49 0.77 -5.11 3.66
C LEU A 49 1.94 -4.22 3.22
N ALA A 50 2.58 -4.55 2.10
CA ALA A 50 3.67 -3.75 1.54
C ALA A 50 3.19 -2.32 1.17
N ILE A 51 2.00 -2.19 0.56
CA ILE A 51 1.39 -0.90 0.24
C ILE A 51 1.05 -0.11 1.52
N ALA A 52 0.50 -0.78 2.54
CA ALA A 52 0.20 -0.15 3.83
C ALA A 52 1.45 0.40 4.52
N ILE A 53 2.54 -0.38 4.52
CA ILE A 53 3.84 0.06 5.05
C ILE A 53 4.39 1.24 4.23
N ALA A 54 4.28 1.19 2.90
CA ALA A 54 4.68 2.29 2.00
C ALA A 54 3.94 3.59 2.33
N MET A 55 2.65 3.47 2.63
CA MET A 55 1.80 4.60 3.02
C MET A 55 2.16 5.11 4.41
N ALA A 56 2.35 4.22 5.39
CA ALA A 56 2.73 4.54 6.76
C ALA A 56 4.07 5.28 6.84
N LEU A 57 5.07 4.86 6.05
CA LEU A 57 6.41 5.46 6.02
C LEU A 57 6.49 6.74 5.17
N SER A 58 5.37 7.31 4.77
CA SER A 58 5.35 8.58 4.04
C SER A 58 5.73 9.75 4.95
N SER A 59 6.87 10.40 4.67
CA SER A 59 7.40 11.50 5.50
C SER A 59 6.50 12.75 5.53
N VAL A 60 5.70 12.96 4.49
CA VAL A 60 4.89 14.18 4.39
C VAL A 60 3.74 14.22 5.40
N PRO A 61 2.88 13.18 5.55
CA PRO A 61 1.87 13.18 6.58
C PRO A 61 2.48 13.18 7.99
N ILE A 62 3.61 12.49 8.20
CA ILE A 62 4.32 12.50 9.49
C ILE A 62 4.79 13.92 9.83
N THR A 63 5.43 14.62 8.89
CA THR A 63 5.88 16.01 9.11
C THR A 63 4.71 16.96 9.36
N ALA A 64 3.61 16.83 8.61
CA ALA A 64 2.42 17.64 8.82
C ALA A 64 1.81 17.40 10.21
N THR A 65 1.73 16.15 10.63
CA THR A 65 1.27 15.77 11.98
C THR A 65 2.12 16.43 13.07
N ILE A 66 3.44 16.33 12.94
CA ILE A 66 4.36 16.95 13.92
C ILE A 66 4.16 18.48 13.99
N VAL A 67 4.00 19.15 12.85
CA VAL A 67 3.76 20.59 12.80
C VAL A 67 2.43 20.97 13.46
N ILE A 68 1.37 20.21 13.19
CA ILE A 68 0.06 20.45 13.84
C ILE A 68 0.16 20.21 15.35
N LEU A 69 0.85 19.16 15.80
CA LEU A 69 0.99 18.84 17.22
C LEU A 69 1.86 19.84 18.00
N LEU A 70 2.81 20.49 17.33
CA LEU A 70 3.61 21.57 17.91
C LEU A 70 2.92 22.94 17.85
N SER A 71 1.74 23.04 17.24
CA SER A 71 0.98 24.30 17.14
C SER A 71 0.16 24.60 18.39
N PRO A 72 -0.15 25.88 18.67
CA PRO A 72 -1.05 26.26 19.76
C PRO A 72 -2.48 25.65 19.62
N GLN A 73 -2.89 25.33 18.39
CA GLN A 73 -4.22 24.79 18.10
C GLN A 73 -4.26 23.24 18.04
N ARG A 74 -3.22 22.56 18.56
CA ARG A 74 -3.07 21.09 18.49
C ARG A 74 -4.33 20.31 18.86
N GLN A 75 -5.02 20.69 19.93
CA GLN A 75 -6.22 19.98 20.42
C GLN A 75 -7.41 20.07 19.46
N ARG A 76 -7.56 21.20 18.76
CA ARG A 76 -8.70 21.43 17.84
C ARG A 76 -8.43 20.93 16.42
N SER A 77 -7.16 20.84 16.01
CA SER A 77 -6.77 20.56 14.62
C SER A 77 -6.28 19.14 14.39
N SER A 78 -5.77 18.45 15.41
CA SER A 78 -5.21 17.11 15.27
C SER A 78 -6.24 16.03 14.95
N LEU A 79 -7.38 16.02 15.63
CA LEU A 79 -8.45 15.03 15.36
C LEU A 79 -9.12 15.22 13.99
N PRO A 80 -9.49 16.45 13.57
CA PRO A 80 -9.97 16.66 12.19
C PRO A 80 -8.94 16.25 11.13
N PHE A 81 -7.66 16.53 11.36
CA PHE A 81 -6.60 16.08 10.46
C PHE A 81 -6.56 14.55 10.36
N LEU A 82 -6.58 13.85 11.49
CA LEU A 82 -6.62 12.39 11.52
C LEU A 82 -7.85 11.84 10.80
N ALA A 83 -9.02 12.42 11.06
CA ALA A 83 -10.27 12.01 10.40
C ALA A 83 -10.20 12.16 8.89
N GLY A 84 -9.72 13.31 8.37
CA GLY A 84 -9.54 13.52 6.94
C GLY A 84 -8.52 12.55 6.32
N TRP A 85 -7.46 12.22 7.06
CA TRP A 85 -6.44 11.27 6.63
C TRP A 85 -7.01 9.85 6.53
N VAL A 86 -7.67 9.37 7.58
CA VAL A 86 -8.33 8.04 7.63
C VAL A 86 -9.41 7.93 6.56
N LEU A 87 -10.21 8.97 6.37
CA LEU A 87 -11.23 9.02 5.33
C LEU A 87 -10.63 8.79 3.94
N THR A 88 -9.54 9.48 3.63
CA THR A 88 -8.89 9.33 2.32
C THR A 88 -8.27 7.95 2.14
N LEU A 89 -7.67 7.39 3.21
CA LEU A 89 -7.12 6.02 3.21
C LEU A 89 -8.19 4.95 3.00
N GLY A 90 -9.43 5.20 3.40
CA GLY A 90 -10.56 4.29 3.17
C GLY A 90 -11.22 4.51 1.81
N VAL A 91 -11.56 5.76 1.47
CA VAL A 91 -12.36 6.09 0.28
C VAL A 91 -11.63 5.76 -1.02
N VAL A 92 -10.33 6.08 -1.13
CA VAL A 92 -9.58 5.86 -2.38
C VAL A 92 -9.49 4.37 -2.74
N PRO A 93 -9.07 3.46 -1.84
CA PRO A 93 -9.08 2.03 -2.15
C PRO A 93 -10.48 1.47 -2.41
N LEU A 94 -11.49 1.90 -1.64
CA LEU A 94 -12.88 1.46 -1.86
C LEU A 94 -13.38 1.86 -3.24
N ALA A 95 -13.14 3.09 -3.66
CA ALA A 95 -13.53 3.57 -4.98
C ALA A 95 -12.83 2.77 -6.09
N ALA A 96 -11.54 2.46 -5.93
CA ALA A 96 -10.79 1.66 -6.89
C ALA A 96 -11.29 0.20 -6.92
N ALA A 97 -11.56 -0.42 -5.76
CA ALA A 97 -12.13 -1.76 -5.67
C ALA A 97 -13.52 -1.82 -6.30
N ALA A 98 -14.39 -0.86 -6.02
CA ALA A 98 -15.71 -0.76 -6.65
C ALA A 98 -15.59 -0.59 -8.17
N GLY A 99 -14.62 0.21 -8.64
CA GLY A 99 -14.38 0.42 -10.06
C GLY A 99 -14.02 -0.87 -10.80
N ILE A 100 -13.08 -1.67 -10.26
CA ILE A 100 -12.69 -2.94 -10.90
C ILE A 100 -13.81 -4.00 -10.82
N LEU A 101 -14.60 -4.00 -9.74
CA LEU A 101 -15.73 -4.91 -9.58
C LEU A 101 -16.88 -4.58 -10.53
N ALA A 102 -17.05 -3.31 -10.90
CA ALA A 102 -18.06 -2.88 -11.87
C ALA A 102 -17.69 -3.22 -13.33
N MET A 103 -16.43 -3.57 -13.60
CA MET A 103 -16.01 -3.98 -14.94
C MET A 103 -16.48 -5.42 -15.25
N PRO A 104 -16.95 -5.70 -16.47
CA PRO A 104 -17.37 -7.05 -16.88
C PRO A 104 -16.14 -7.94 -17.20
N LEU A 105 -15.24 -8.05 -16.24
CA LEU A 105 -14.01 -8.84 -16.34
C LEU A 105 -14.17 -10.15 -15.60
N SER A 106 -13.60 -11.24 -16.15
CA SER A 106 -13.45 -12.51 -15.43
C SER A 106 -12.50 -12.33 -14.22
N ARG A 107 -12.56 -13.25 -13.26
CA ARG A 107 -11.70 -13.23 -12.09
C ARG A 107 -10.20 -13.20 -12.46
N ARG A 108 -9.82 -13.99 -13.47
CA ARG A 108 -8.44 -14.06 -13.96
C ARG A 108 -7.99 -12.74 -14.58
N GLU A 109 -8.83 -12.10 -15.38
CA GLU A 109 -8.52 -10.79 -15.96
C GLU A 109 -8.37 -9.71 -14.89
N ARG A 110 -9.21 -9.72 -13.85
CA ARG A 110 -9.08 -8.79 -12.70
C ARG A 110 -7.77 -8.99 -11.96
N SER A 111 -7.37 -10.24 -11.69
CA SER A 111 -6.10 -10.56 -11.04
C SER A 111 -4.91 -10.08 -11.88
N GLN A 112 -4.91 -10.34 -13.19
CA GLN A 112 -3.86 -9.87 -14.09
C GLN A 112 -3.80 -8.34 -14.15
N PHE A 113 -4.96 -7.68 -14.19
CA PHE A 113 -5.03 -6.22 -14.19
C PHE A 113 -4.51 -5.63 -12.88
N ALA A 114 -4.85 -6.23 -11.74
CA ALA A 114 -4.33 -5.82 -10.45
C ALA A 114 -2.82 -6.04 -10.35
N ALA A 115 -2.30 -7.17 -10.80
CA ALA A 115 -0.86 -7.46 -10.85
C ALA A 115 -0.11 -6.44 -11.71
N ALA A 116 -0.61 -6.15 -12.91
CA ALA A 116 -0.04 -5.12 -13.80
C ALA A 116 -0.05 -3.74 -13.13
N ALA A 117 -1.15 -3.37 -12.45
CA ALA A 117 -1.23 -2.10 -11.73
C ALA A 117 -0.21 -2.02 -10.58
N VAL A 118 -0.02 -3.10 -9.83
CA VAL A 118 0.99 -3.17 -8.74
C VAL A 118 2.41 -3.00 -9.31
N ILE A 119 2.72 -3.63 -10.45
CA ILE A 119 4.01 -3.45 -11.14
C ILE A 119 4.21 -1.99 -11.55
N VAL A 120 3.21 -1.38 -12.19
CA VAL A 120 3.27 0.03 -12.63
C VAL A 120 3.47 0.97 -11.44
N VAL A 121 2.76 0.74 -10.35
CA VAL A 121 2.90 1.53 -9.11
C VAL A 121 4.28 1.31 -8.50
N GLY A 122 4.78 0.08 -8.46
CA GLY A 122 6.14 -0.23 -8.01
C GLY A 122 7.19 0.51 -8.84
N ALA A 123 7.10 0.46 -10.16
CA ALA A 123 7.99 1.19 -11.07
C ALA A 123 7.90 2.71 -10.88
N ALA A 124 6.68 3.25 -10.75
CA ALA A 124 6.46 4.68 -10.48
C ALA A 124 7.07 5.14 -9.14
N LEU A 125 7.01 4.27 -8.11
CA LEU A 125 7.66 4.52 -6.82
C LEU A 125 9.18 4.52 -6.93
N VAL A 126 9.78 3.59 -7.69
CA VAL A 126 11.23 3.55 -7.93
C VAL A 126 11.68 4.82 -8.66
N ILE A 127 10.99 5.20 -9.72
CA ILE A 127 11.28 6.46 -10.46
C ILE A 127 11.15 7.66 -9.52
N GLY A 128 10.07 7.72 -8.75
CA GLY A 128 9.84 8.77 -7.74
C GLY A 128 10.93 8.80 -6.67
N ALA A 129 11.44 7.64 -6.24
CA ALA A 129 12.56 7.52 -5.32
C ALA A 129 13.84 8.12 -5.90
N ILE A 130 14.18 7.77 -7.15
CA ILE A 130 15.36 8.30 -7.86
C ILE A 130 15.27 9.82 -8.01
N LEU A 131 14.11 10.32 -8.43
CA LEU A 131 13.88 11.77 -8.58
C LEU A 131 13.99 12.50 -7.23
N THR A 132 13.44 11.92 -6.16
CA THR A 132 13.51 12.48 -4.82
C THR A 132 14.94 12.47 -4.28
N TRP A 133 15.68 11.39 -4.54
CA TRP A 133 17.09 11.27 -4.20
C TRP A 133 17.93 12.34 -4.90
N ARG A 134 17.76 12.51 -6.20
CA ARG A 134 18.44 13.56 -6.97
C ARG A 134 18.12 14.97 -6.44
N ARG A 135 16.85 15.25 -6.15
CA ARG A 135 16.43 16.54 -5.58
C ARG A 135 16.97 16.78 -4.16
N SER A 136 17.22 15.71 -3.38
CA SER A 136 17.79 15.85 -2.04
C SER A 136 19.24 16.31 -2.04
N GLN A 137 19.94 16.14 -3.15
CA GLN A 137 21.33 16.59 -3.30
C GLN A 137 21.45 18.06 -3.74
N THR A 138 20.39 18.60 -4.36
CA THR A 138 20.44 19.94 -5.00
C THR A 138 19.67 21.02 -4.26
N ARG A 139 18.81 20.68 -3.30
CA ARG A 139 17.97 21.64 -2.58
C ARG A 139 18.05 21.47 -1.06
N ALA A 140 18.35 22.55 -0.35
CA ALA A 140 18.08 22.65 1.08
C ALA A 140 16.58 22.41 1.35
N PRO A 141 16.19 21.78 2.44
CA PRO A 141 14.80 21.43 2.75
C PRO A 141 13.95 22.67 3.02
N THR A 142 13.36 23.25 1.97
CA THR A 142 12.44 24.40 2.05
C THR A 142 10.99 23.99 2.43
N LEU A 143 10.79 22.74 2.87
CA LEU A 143 9.48 22.24 3.31
C LEU A 143 8.97 22.94 4.60
N GLY A 144 9.86 23.53 5.41
CA GLY A 144 9.51 24.17 6.67
C GLY A 144 8.51 25.33 6.52
N GLY A 145 8.77 26.28 5.64
CA GLY A 145 7.99 27.51 5.57
C GLY A 145 6.53 27.37 5.09
N ARG A 146 6.23 26.38 4.25
CA ARG A 146 4.84 26.11 3.85
C ARG A 146 4.08 25.26 4.87
N LEU A 147 4.78 24.34 5.54
CA LEU A 147 4.20 23.49 6.55
C LEU A 147 4.02 24.22 7.90
N GLU A 148 4.86 25.21 8.19
CA GLU A 148 4.71 26.05 9.39
C GLU A 148 3.39 26.82 9.43
N ARG A 149 2.86 27.20 8.27
CA ARG A 149 1.51 27.80 8.18
C ARG A 149 0.39 26.83 8.54
N LEU A 150 0.62 25.52 8.50
CA LEU A 150 -0.38 24.51 8.88
C LEU A 150 -0.76 24.61 10.36
N GLY A 151 0.15 25.04 11.22
CA GLY A 151 -0.10 25.22 12.64
C GLY A 151 -1.08 26.33 12.99
N SER A 152 -1.34 27.26 12.07
CA SER A 152 -2.27 28.40 12.27
C SER A 152 -3.68 28.13 11.74
N TYR A 153 -3.90 27.00 11.08
CA TYR A 153 -5.18 26.68 10.47
C TYR A 153 -6.19 26.09 11.47
N GLY A 154 -7.45 26.51 11.34
CA GLY A 154 -8.55 25.97 12.11
C GLY A 154 -8.89 24.50 11.76
N PRO A 155 -9.80 23.88 12.51
CA PRO A 155 -10.11 22.44 12.39
C PRO A 155 -10.60 22.03 11.00
N GLY A 156 -11.43 22.83 10.35
CA GLY A 156 -11.91 22.55 8.98
C GLY A 156 -10.79 22.57 7.93
N ALA A 157 -9.87 23.53 8.05
CA ALA A 157 -8.72 23.60 7.13
C ALA A 157 -7.76 22.41 7.35
N SER A 158 -7.55 21.98 8.60
CA SER A 158 -6.73 20.80 8.92
C SER A 158 -7.30 19.52 8.31
N PHE A 159 -8.63 19.34 8.36
CA PHE A 159 -9.33 18.24 7.69
C PHE A 159 -9.14 18.29 6.15
N GLY A 160 -9.37 19.45 5.54
CA GLY A 160 -9.19 19.65 4.09
C GLY A 160 -7.75 19.40 3.63
N ILE A 161 -6.75 19.83 4.43
CA ILE A 161 -5.34 19.58 4.14
C ILE A 161 -5.00 18.09 4.19
N ALA A 162 -5.56 17.36 5.15
CA ALA A 162 -5.38 15.90 5.22
C ALA A 162 -5.90 15.21 3.94
N ILE A 163 -7.10 15.59 3.47
CA ILE A 163 -7.65 15.09 2.21
C ILE A 163 -6.73 15.44 1.03
N LEU A 164 -6.30 16.69 0.91
CA LEU A 164 -5.40 17.12 -0.15
C LEU A 164 -4.06 16.36 -0.13
N MET A 165 -3.56 16.03 1.06
CA MET A 165 -2.36 15.20 1.20
C MET A 165 -2.59 13.76 0.76
N GLY A 166 -3.76 13.20 1.02
CA GLY A 166 -4.16 11.87 0.56
C GLY A 166 -4.42 11.81 -0.96
N LEU A 167 -4.82 12.92 -1.56
CA LEU A 167 -5.00 13.02 -3.02
C LEU A 167 -3.71 13.33 -3.80
N ARG A 168 -2.55 13.34 -3.15
CA ARG A 168 -1.27 13.47 -3.87
C ARG A 168 -1.03 12.26 -4.77
N PRO A 169 -0.34 12.44 -5.92
CA PRO A 169 -0.15 11.36 -6.89
C PRO A 169 0.40 10.07 -6.28
N LYS A 170 1.40 10.18 -5.38
CA LYS A 170 1.95 9.01 -4.68
C LYS A 170 0.90 8.29 -3.83
N ALA A 171 0.13 9.01 -3.03
CA ALA A 171 -0.86 8.43 -2.13
C ALA A 171 -2.04 7.85 -2.93
N MET A 172 -2.47 8.52 -3.99
CA MET A 172 -3.48 8.02 -4.92
C MET A 172 -3.05 6.73 -5.60
N LEU A 173 -1.82 6.67 -6.14
CA LEU A 173 -1.30 5.46 -6.78
C LEU A 173 -1.29 4.28 -5.81
N LEU A 174 -0.81 4.48 -4.59
CA LEU A 174 -0.80 3.43 -3.56
C LEU A 174 -2.22 3.03 -3.14
N GLY A 175 -3.12 4.00 -2.97
CA GLY A 175 -4.52 3.73 -2.64
C GLY A 175 -5.27 2.98 -3.74
N ILE A 176 -5.06 3.35 -5.00
CA ILE A 176 -5.62 2.65 -6.17
C ILE A 176 -5.07 1.23 -6.23
N ALA A 177 -3.76 1.03 -6.10
CA ALA A 177 -3.15 -0.30 -6.10
C ALA A 177 -3.71 -1.18 -4.97
N ALA A 178 -3.89 -0.63 -3.76
CA ALA A 178 -4.52 -1.34 -2.65
C ALA A 178 -5.97 -1.73 -2.97
N GLY A 179 -6.74 -0.83 -3.57
CA GLY A 179 -8.12 -1.09 -3.96
C GLY A 179 -8.24 -2.14 -5.08
N LEU A 180 -7.35 -2.10 -6.06
CA LEU A 180 -7.31 -3.10 -7.13
C LEU A 180 -6.94 -4.49 -6.58
N ALA A 181 -5.98 -4.56 -5.65
CA ALA A 181 -5.63 -5.80 -4.97
C ALA A 181 -6.81 -6.35 -4.15
N LEU A 182 -7.54 -5.49 -3.42
CA LEU A 182 -8.76 -5.86 -2.69
C LEU A 182 -9.88 -6.34 -3.61
N GLY A 183 -10.08 -5.69 -4.76
CA GLY A 183 -11.13 -6.02 -5.71
C GLY A 183 -10.82 -7.24 -6.59
N ALA A 184 -9.55 -7.63 -6.72
CA ALA A 184 -9.13 -8.83 -7.45
C ALA A 184 -9.43 -10.11 -6.66
N GLU A 185 -9.32 -10.07 -5.33
CA GLU A 185 -9.71 -11.16 -4.45
C GLU A 185 -11.25 -11.31 -4.45
N SER A 186 -11.76 -12.53 -4.36
CA SER A 186 -13.21 -12.74 -4.28
C SER A 186 -13.75 -12.12 -3.00
N PRO A 187 -14.73 -11.21 -3.10
CA PRO A 187 -15.30 -10.56 -1.94
C PRO A 187 -16.22 -11.52 -1.18
N THR A 188 -15.68 -12.34 -0.30
CA THR A 188 -16.45 -12.62 0.90
C THR A 188 -16.37 -11.32 1.69
N SER A 189 -17.49 -10.63 1.84
CA SER A 189 -17.58 -9.25 2.36
C SER A 189 -16.78 -9.02 3.65
N ASP A 190 -16.70 -10.03 4.52
CA ASP A 190 -16.03 -9.93 5.81
C ASP A 190 -14.50 -9.93 5.72
N ARG A 191 -13.91 -10.71 4.81
CA ARG A 191 -12.45 -10.75 4.63
C ARG A 191 -11.91 -9.47 3.98
N SER A 192 -12.60 -8.98 2.95
CA SER A 192 -12.19 -7.73 2.29
C SER A 192 -12.36 -6.52 3.20
N ALA A 193 -13.42 -6.50 4.03
CA ALA A 193 -13.61 -5.47 5.05
C ALA A 193 -12.49 -5.51 6.11
N LEU A 194 -12.11 -6.69 6.58
CA LEU A 194 -11.00 -6.85 7.53
C LEU A 194 -9.66 -6.43 6.92
N ALA A 195 -9.38 -6.84 5.69
CA ALA A 195 -8.16 -6.47 4.97
C ALA A 195 -8.06 -4.94 4.78
N LEU A 196 -9.17 -4.30 4.39
CA LEU A 196 -9.24 -2.84 4.32
C LEU A 196 -9.04 -2.18 5.67
N ALA A 197 -9.67 -2.70 6.73
CA ALA A 197 -9.51 -2.16 8.09
C ALA A 197 -8.06 -2.25 8.57
N LEU A 198 -7.39 -3.39 8.33
CA LEU A 198 -5.97 -3.59 8.64
C LEU A 198 -5.08 -2.64 7.82
N TYR A 199 -5.35 -2.49 6.52
CA TYR A 199 -4.66 -1.54 5.67
C TYR A 199 -4.78 -0.11 6.21
N VAL A 200 -5.99 0.33 6.52
CA VAL A 200 -6.24 1.68 7.06
C VAL A 200 -5.57 1.86 8.42
N ALA A 201 -5.72 0.89 9.34
CA ALA A 201 -5.13 0.94 10.66
C ALA A 201 -3.60 1.04 10.60
N LEU A 202 -2.96 0.20 9.80
CA LEU A 202 -1.50 0.20 9.63
C LEU A 202 -1.02 1.48 8.95
N SER A 203 -1.69 1.92 7.87
CA SER A 203 -1.32 3.14 7.15
C SER A 203 -1.54 4.41 7.98
N ALA A 204 -2.58 4.45 8.83
CA ALA A 204 -2.85 5.58 9.70
C ALA A 204 -2.00 5.59 10.97
N SER A 205 -1.40 4.46 11.37
CA SER A 205 -0.72 4.32 12.67
C SER A 205 0.35 5.39 12.90
N THR A 206 1.15 5.73 11.89
CA THR A 206 2.23 6.73 11.99
C THR A 206 1.72 8.17 12.19
N VAL A 207 0.46 8.43 11.87
CA VAL A 207 -0.23 9.69 12.11
C VAL A 207 -1.04 9.61 13.41
N ALA A 208 -1.76 8.51 13.62
CA ALA A 208 -2.64 8.32 14.77
C ALA A 208 -1.86 8.21 16.10
N VAL A 209 -0.79 7.42 16.12
CA VAL A 209 -0.01 7.19 17.36
C VAL A 209 0.54 8.49 17.93
N PRO A 210 1.27 9.35 17.19
CA PRO A 210 1.75 10.62 17.76
C PRO A 210 0.62 11.55 18.18
N ILE A 211 -0.53 11.56 17.47
CA ILE A 211 -1.69 12.36 17.84
C ILE A 211 -2.24 11.90 19.20
N VAL A 212 -2.54 10.60 19.32
CA VAL A 212 -3.09 10.03 20.56
C VAL A 212 -2.11 10.22 21.72
N CYS A 213 -0.84 9.88 21.54
CA CYS A 213 0.17 10.07 22.59
C CYS A 213 0.30 11.53 23.04
N THR A 214 0.23 12.50 22.12
CA THR A 214 0.32 13.93 22.45
C THR A 214 -0.93 14.42 23.16
N LEU A 215 -2.11 13.91 22.83
CA LEU A 215 -3.36 14.26 23.50
C LEU A 215 -3.43 13.69 24.92
N VAL A 216 -2.87 12.49 25.14
CA VAL A 216 -2.85 11.83 26.46
C VAL A 216 -1.73 12.40 27.36
N SER A 217 -0.55 12.65 26.81
CA SER A 217 0.63 13.07 27.57
C SER A 217 1.41 14.20 26.86
N PRO A 218 0.87 15.42 26.83
CA PRO A 218 1.46 16.52 26.05
C PRO A 218 2.88 16.89 26.49
N HIS A 219 3.14 16.95 27.80
CA HIS A 219 4.45 17.37 28.33
C HIS A 219 5.59 16.41 28.02
N SER A 220 5.33 15.10 27.95
CA SER A 220 6.36 14.11 27.64
C SER A 220 6.64 13.96 26.16
N MET A 221 5.66 14.31 25.30
CA MET A 221 5.78 14.16 23.86
C MET A 221 6.38 15.38 23.14
N GLU A 222 6.22 16.58 23.71
CA GLU A 222 6.72 17.82 23.10
C GLU A 222 8.22 17.78 22.78
N PRO A 223 9.15 17.41 23.70
CA PRO A 223 10.58 17.32 23.39
C PRO A 223 10.91 16.25 22.35
N ARG A 224 10.16 15.14 22.35
CA ARG A 224 10.31 14.08 21.35
C ARG A 224 9.90 14.54 19.95
N LEU A 225 8.80 15.28 19.84
CA LEU A 225 8.31 15.82 18.57
C LEU A 225 9.29 16.84 17.98
N VAL A 226 9.91 17.69 18.81
CA VAL A 226 10.95 18.63 18.36
C VAL A 226 12.15 17.86 17.80
N THR A 227 12.64 16.85 18.50
CA THR A 227 13.75 16.01 18.04
C THR A 227 13.41 15.28 16.74
N TRP A 228 12.19 14.75 16.61
CA TRP A 228 11.74 14.10 15.38
C TRP A 228 11.64 15.08 14.22
N ARG A 229 11.14 16.30 14.46
CA ARG A 229 11.10 17.38 13.44
C ARG A 229 12.51 17.67 12.92
N GLU A 230 13.48 17.81 13.78
CA GLU A 230 14.88 18.08 13.39
C GLU A 230 15.48 16.93 12.59
N ARG A 231 15.28 15.68 13.02
CA ARG A 231 15.74 14.50 12.28
C ARG A 231 15.10 14.38 10.90
N LEU A 232 13.78 14.58 10.81
CA LEU A 232 13.07 14.55 9.52
C LEU A 232 13.51 15.71 8.61
N SER A 233 13.79 16.88 9.15
CA SER A 233 14.26 18.03 8.35
C SER A 233 15.65 17.78 7.75
N ARG A 234 16.55 17.11 8.48
CA ARG A 234 17.91 16.81 8.02
C ARG A 234 18.00 15.62 7.07
N SER A 235 17.25 14.56 7.34
CA SER A 235 17.39 13.27 6.63
C SER A 235 16.12 12.80 5.92
N GLY A 236 14.99 13.48 6.10
CA GLY A 236 13.68 13.01 5.68
C GLY A 236 13.57 12.68 4.20
N LEU A 237 14.18 13.47 3.31
CA LEU A 237 14.15 13.21 1.87
C LEU A 237 14.95 11.95 1.51
N LYS A 238 16.12 11.72 2.12
CA LYS A 238 16.96 10.55 1.86
C LYS A 238 16.28 9.29 2.38
N VAL A 239 15.76 9.33 3.61
CA VAL A 239 15.02 8.21 4.22
C VAL A 239 13.77 7.88 3.40
N THR A 240 13.01 8.90 2.98
CA THR A 240 11.83 8.70 2.14
C THR A 240 12.20 8.05 0.80
N ALA A 241 13.26 8.51 0.13
CA ALA A 241 13.71 7.96 -1.13
C ALA A 241 14.17 6.50 -0.97
N SER A 242 14.94 6.17 0.09
CA SER A 242 15.36 4.79 0.36
C SER A 242 14.18 3.87 0.62
N VAL A 243 13.24 4.29 1.44
CA VAL A 243 12.02 3.52 1.73
C VAL A 243 11.18 3.33 0.47
N MET A 244 10.99 4.39 -0.35
CA MET A 244 10.28 4.29 -1.62
C MET A 244 10.96 3.32 -2.59
N MET A 245 12.30 3.30 -2.62
CA MET A 245 13.09 2.39 -3.46
C MET A 245 12.84 0.94 -3.07
N VAL A 246 13.01 0.61 -1.78
CA VAL A 246 12.84 -0.75 -1.26
C VAL A 246 11.41 -1.26 -1.50
N ILE A 247 10.41 -0.44 -1.18
CA ILE A 247 9.00 -0.82 -1.34
C ILE A 247 8.62 -0.91 -2.81
N GLY A 248 9.10 0.02 -3.64
CA GLY A 248 8.85 -0.02 -5.08
C GLY A 248 9.41 -1.28 -5.73
N LEU A 249 10.63 -1.70 -5.34
CA LEU A 249 11.23 -2.97 -5.79
C LEU A 249 10.45 -4.18 -5.27
N ALA A 250 10.04 -4.17 -4.01
CA ALA A 250 9.24 -5.25 -3.43
C ALA A 250 7.88 -5.40 -4.14
N LEU A 251 7.18 -4.31 -4.42
CA LEU A 251 5.92 -4.33 -5.16
C LEU A 251 6.11 -4.79 -6.61
N ALA A 252 7.17 -4.34 -7.28
CA ALA A 252 7.48 -4.79 -8.64
C ALA A 252 7.78 -6.30 -8.67
N ALA A 253 8.54 -6.82 -7.70
CA ALA A 253 8.84 -8.24 -7.58
C ALA A 253 7.58 -9.08 -7.28
N LEU A 254 6.73 -8.62 -6.34
CA LEU A 254 5.46 -9.26 -6.03
C LEU A 254 4.49 -9.26 -7.21
N GLY A 255 4.38 -8.14 -7.93
CA GLY A 255 3.55 -8.07 -9.13
C GLY A 255 4.07 -8.98 -10.25
N TRP A 256 5.40 -9.08 -10.42
CA TRP A 256 6.00 -9.97 -11.41
C TRP A 256 5.72 -11.45 -11.13
N SER A 257 5.68 -11.86 -9.87
CA SER A 257 5.38 -13.24 -9.48
C SER A 257 3.92 -13.65 -9.72
N GLN A 258 3.04 -12.71 -10.07
CA GLN A 258 1.61 -12.94 -10.34
C GLN A 258 1.27 -12.95 -11.85
N VAL A 259 2.22 -12.60 -12.73
CA VAL A 259 2.08 -12.60 -14.19
C VAL A 259 2.61 -13.92 -14.75
#